data_e48ecb3fc775964e87d549d210179c7e
#
_entry.id   e48ecb3fc775964e87d549d210179c7e
#
_cell.length_a   1.000
_cell.length_b   1.000
_cell.length_c   1.000
_cell.angle_alpha   90.00
_cell.angle_beta   90.00
_cell.angle_gamma   90.00
#
_symmetry.space_group_name_H-M   'P 1'
#
loop_
_entity.id
_entity.type
_entity.pdbx_description
1 polymer ?
#
loop_
_entity_poly.entity_id
_entity_poly.type
_entity_poly.pdbx_seq_one_letter_code
_entity_poly.pdbx_strand_id
1 'polypeptide(L)' 'MRRRQLLEFCTEPKSLFDIMQHLGLKARKNVMNVYITPMINAGVMTMTEPNNPTSRNQMYVTVKGEQGHEKE' A
#
# COMPACT_ATOMS: atom_id res chain seq x y z
N MET A 1 -7.92 12.94 1.59
CA MET A 1 -8.36 11.74 0.91
C MET A 1 -7.65 10.52 1.45
N ARG A 2 -8.33 9.41 1.42
CA ARG A 2 -7.77 8.21 2.01
C ARG A 2 -6.52 7.72 1.30
N ARG A 3 -6.45 7.90 -0.01
CA ARG A 3 -5.27 7.44 -0.74
C ARG A 3 -4.01 8.15 -0.25
N ARG A 4 -4.09 9.46 -0.06
CA ARG A 4 -2.95 10.21 0.43
C ARG A 4 -2.58 9.77 1.84
N GLN A 5 -3.59 9.61 2.70
CA GLN A 5 -3.35 9.16 4.06
C GLN A 5 -2.67 7.81 4.06
N LEU A 6 -3.10 6.93 3.17
CA LEU A 6 -2.52 5.61 3.08
C LEU A 6 -1.06 5.67 2.63
N LEU A 7 -0.77 6.50 1.65
CA LEU A 7 0.60 6.65 1.18
C LEU A 7 1.51 7.18 2.27
N GLU A 8 1.02 8.11 3.08
CA GLU A 8 1.80 8.65 4.18
C GLU A 8 1.97 7.62 5.28
N PHE A 9 0.93 6.86 5.55
CA PHE A 9 0.98 5.82 6.57
C PHE A 9 1.98 4.73 6.20
N CYS A 10 2.08 4.41 4.93
CA CYS A 10 2.93 3.33 4.44
C CYS A 10 4.33 3.79 4.06
N THR A 11 4.77 4.95 4.54
CA THR A 11 6.16 5.35 4.34
C THR A 11 7.12 4.35 4.95
N GLU A 12 6.65 3.61 5.95
CA GLU A 12 7.32 2.44 6.46
C GLU A 12 6.45 1.23 6.11
N PRO A 13 7.04 0.06 5.94
CA PRO A 13 6.23 -1.12 5.60
C PRO A 13 5.15 -1.38 6.63
N LYS A 14 3.93 -1.63 6.15
CA LYS A 14 2.78 -1.90 7.00
C LYS A 14 2.04 -3.12 6.46
N SER A 15 1.52 -3.94 7.39
CA SER A 15 0.73 -5.09 6.99
C SER A 15 -0.65 -4.63 6.55
N LEU A 16 -1.34 -5.52 5.84
CA LEU A 16 -2.72 -5.22 5.42
C LEU A 16 -3.61 -4.97 6.63
N PHE A 17 -3.41 -5.71 7.71
CA PHE A 17 -4.17 -5.53 8.92
C PHE A 17 -3.99 -4.11 9.48
N ASP A 18 -2.75 -3.65 9.52
CA ASP A 18 -2.46 -2.30 10.00
C ASP A 18 -3.13 -1.26 9.11
N ILE A 19 -3.09 -1.48 7.81
CA ILE A 19 -3.71 -0.56 6.86
C ILE A 19 -5.21 -0.51 7.06
N MET A 20 -5.83 -1.66 7.23
CA MET A 20 -7.27 -1.73 7.43
C MET A 20 -7.68 -1.00 8.69
N GLN A 21 -6.92 -1.16 9.76
CA GLN A 21 -7.21 -0.47 11.00
C GLN A 21 -7.05 1.04 10.86
N HIS A 22 -6.02 1.45 10.16
CA HIS A 22 -5.77 2.87 9.97
C HIS A 22 -6.90 3.53 9.19
N LEU A 23 -7.43 2.84 8.20
CA LEU A 23 -8.52 3.36 7.38
C LEU A 23 -9.88 3.17 8.02
N GLY A 24 -9.95 2.36 9.06
CA GLY A 24 -11.23 2.06 9.70
C GLY A 24 -12.12 1.17 8.88
N LEU A 25 -11.53 0.36 8.01
CA LEU A 25 -12.27 -0.52 7.13
C LEU A 25 -12.08 -1.97 7.54
N LYS A 26 -13.12 -2.76 7.36
CA LYS A 26 -13.08 -4.16 7.75
C LYS A 26 -13.12 -5.12 6.57
N ALA A 27 -13.47 -4.63 5.40
CA ALA A 27 -13.59 -5.46 4.22
C ALA A 27 -12.24 -5.59 3.55
N ARG A 28 -11.53 -6.66 3.86
CA ARG A 28 -10.19 -6.88 3.32
C ARG A 28 -10.14 -6.80 1.81
N LYS A 29 -11.07 -7.49 1.16
CA LYS A 29 -11.09 -7.52 -0.31
C LYS A 29 -11.32 -6.13 -0.87
N ASN A 30 -12.16 -5.35 -0.22
CA ASN A 30 -12.44 -4.00 -0.66
C ASN A 30 -11.19 -3.12 -0.56
N VAL A 31 -10.48 -3.23 0.57
CA VAL A 31 -9.26 -2.46 0.75
C VAL A 31 -8.25 -2.81 -0.34
N MET A 32 -8.07 -4.10 -0.62
CA MET A 32 -7.14 -4.52 -1.66
C MET A 32 -7.55 -3.98 -3.02
N ASN A 33 -8.82 -4.14 -3.38
CA ASN A 33 -9.26 -3.78 -4.73
C ASN A 33 -9.39 -2.29 -4.96
N VAL A 34 -9.72 -1.54 -3.92
CA VAL A 34 -9.97 -0.10 -4.06
C VAL A 34 -8.71 0.72 -3.82
N TYR A 35 -7.86 0.28 -2.91
CA TYR A 35 -6.69 1.06 -2.52
C TYR A 35 -5.37 0.42 -2.93
N ILE A 36 -5.13 -0.80 -2.48
CA ILE A 36 -3.81 -1.40 -2.61
C ILE A 36 -3.46 -1.74 -4.06
N THR A 37 -4.30 -2.51 -4.71
CA THR A 37 -4.02 -2.94 -6.07
C THR A 37 -3.86 -1.77 -7.04
N PRO A 38 -4.76 -0.77 -7.03
CA PRO A 38 -4.57 0.37 -7.92
C PRO A 38 -3.28 1.14 -7.66
N MET A 39 -2.87 1.23 -6.40
CA MET A 39 -1.64 1.94 -6.06
C MET A 39 -0.41 1.17 -6.52
N ILE A 40 -0.45 -0.16 -6.42
CA ILE A 40 0.65 -0.98 -6.91
C ILE A 40 0.74 -0.85 -8.43
N ASN A 41 -0.41 -0.89 -9.10
CA ASN A 41 -0.43 -0.75 -10.56
C ASN A 41 0.05 0.62 -11.01
N ALA A 42 -0.21 1.64 -10.20
CA ALA A 42 0.23 3.00 -10.51
C ALA A 42 1.70 3.21 -10.20
N GLY A 43 2.34 2.26 -9.53
CA GLY A 43 3.75 2.37 -9.22
C GLY A 43 4.06 3.22 -8.00
N VAL A 44 3.05 3.56 -7.20
CA VAL A 44 3.27 4.38 -6.01
C VAL A 44 3.35 3.55 -4.74
N MET A 45 3.13 2.25 -4.84
CA MET A 45 3.22 1.35 -3.71
C MET A 45 3.77 0.02 -4.17
N THR A 46 4.49 -0.67 -3.31
CA THR A 46 5.04 -1.98 -3.65
C THR A 46 4.89 -2.92 -2.46
N MET A 47 5.00 -4.21 -2.75
CA MET A 47 4.93 -5.24 -1.73
C MET A 47 6.34 -5.62 -1.31
N THR A 48 6.50 -5.91 -0.02
CA THR A 48 7.82 -6.34 0.48
C THR A 48 8.15 -7.76 0.05
N GLU A 49 7.12 -8.58 -0.20
CA GLU A 49 7.30 -9.95 -0.67
C GLU A 49 6.46 -10.17 -1.92
N PRO A 50 6.87 -9.61 -3.05
CA PRO A 50 6.05 -9.67 -4.27
C PRO A 50 5.88 -11.09 -4.80
N ASN A 51 6.82 -11.98 -4.50
CA ASN A 51 6.73 -13.36 -4.98
C ASN A 51 5.84 -14.22 -4.10
N ASN A 52 5.36 -13.66 -3.00
CA ASN A 52 4.56 -14.42 -2.05
C ASN A 52 3.46 -13.52 -1.50
N PRO A 53 2.52 -13.12 -2.35
CA PRO A 53 1.54 -12.08 -1.99
C PRO A 53 0.60 -12.46 -0.86
N THR A 54 0.44 -13.75 -0.59
CA THR A 54 -0.43 -14.18 0.50
C THR A 54 0.33 -14.50 1.77
N SER A 55 1.62 -14.20 1.82
CA SER A 55 2.43 -14.45 3.00
C SER A 55 1.92 -13.65 4.19
N ARG A 56 2.03 -14.23 5.37
CA ARG A 56 1.68 -13.53 6.59
C ARG A 56 2.57 -12.33 6.84
N ASN A 57 3.77 -12.39 6.31
CA ASN A 57 4.75 -11.33 6.49
C ASN A 57 4.68 -10.28 5.39
N GLN A 58 3.73 -10.42 4.48
CA GLN A 58 3.57 -9.47 3.40
C GLN A 58 3.25 -8.09 3.95
N MET A 59 4.01 -7.10 3.51
CA MET A 59 3.77 -5.72 3.90
C MET A 59 3.76 -4.85 2.66
N TYR A 60 3.25 -3.65 2.83
CA TYR A 60 3.11 -2.70 1.74
C TYR A 60 3.81 -1.41 2.11
N VAL A 61 4.53 -0.84 1.17
CA VAL A 61 5.31 0.36 1.42
C VAL A 61 5.20 1.29 0.23
N THR A 62 5.16 2.59 0.52
CA THR A 62 5.08 3.61 -0.51
C THR A 62 6.40 3.72 -1.25
N VAL A 63 6.34 3.80 -2.57
CA VAL A 63 7.53 3.93 -3.40
C VAL A 63 7.87 5.40 -3.49
N LYS A 64 8.87 5.81 -2.74
CA LYS A 64 9.23 7.22 -2.70
C LYS A 64 10.14 7.68 -3.81
N GLY A 65 10.99 6.81 -4.26
CA GLY A 65 11.93 7.17 -5.30
C GLY A 65 11.27 7.62 -6.57
N GLU A 66 10.14 7.03 -6.86
CA GLU A 66 9.41 7.34 -8.06
C GLU A 66 8.94 8.76 -8.09
N GLN A 67 8.61 9.26 -6.94
CA GLN A 67 8.04 10.59 -6.86
C GLN A 67 9.06 11.65 -7.04
N GLY A 68 10.25 11.31 -6.73
CA GLY A 68 11.33 12.28 -6.83
C GLY A 68 11.51 12.75 -8.22
N HIS A 69 11.23 11.94 -9.13
CA HIS A 69 11.48 12.33 -10.40
C HIS A 69 10.30 12.52 -11.17
N GLU A 70 9.74 12.64 -10.85
CA GLU A 70 8.84 12.90 -11.59
C GLU A 70 8.89 13.96 -12.18
N LYS A 71 9.68 13.70 -11.79
CA LYS A 71 9.85 14.27 -12.29
C LYS A 71 10.36 14.73 -12.87
N GLU A 72 10.65 14.32 -12.62
CA GLU A 72 11.17 14.43 -13.08
C GLU A 72 11.40 14.70 -13.51
#